data_8c0cf06629becc50aa1e881e47a8e434
#
_entry.id   8c0cf06629becc50aa1e881e47a8e434
#
_cell.length_a   1.000
_cell.length_b   1.000
_cell.length_c   1.000
_cell.angle_alpha   90.00
_cell.angle_beta   90.00
_cell.angle_gamma   90.00
#
_symmetry.space_group_name_H-M   'P 1'
#
loop_
_entity.id
_entity.type
_entity.pdbx_description
1 polymer ?
#
loop_
_entity_poly.entity_id
_entity_poly.type
_entity_poly.pdbx_seq_one_letter_code
_entity_poly.pdbx_strand_id
1 'polypeptide(L)'
;MRPLARVQAEALRQRGVDVLLVTSDRHPESDAARDYELVLDPRFRAASTWPATLAALRRIREYRPHVVIAELVRDPRWIALAGLTPRVQLVHGGGLHDTAERRPAYERAVFDRWGAGSAVTITDSDYVAAVVATRRDVAGTRVEVVPLTSDLDAALVPPLVGADGRHDFVMVGRLNQYRNIDVVLDAWQRHVDGGGWRGDELVLIGDRTLIIRSLPAYVRWCPGPYRYSDVVTTIAAAKGSIVHYRRASQSGEQVLSMQLGVMPIVSPVGSLPEYQPPSCPPIGIDDVAGLAAAFDELADPFTATLRGAAAARHYELRFAVDCVADRLLDVITEVLAVGSPGRRR
;
A
#
# COMPACT_ATOMS: atom_id res chain seq x y z
N MET A 1 4.50 4.78 3.62
CA MET A 1 5.02 5.21 2.29
C MET A 1 6.55 5.05 2.18
N ARG A 2 7.36 5.45 3.18
CA ARG A 2 8.83 5.30 3.15
C ARG A 2 9.30 3.84 2.93
N PRO A 3 8.74 2.79 3.57
CA PRO A 3 9.11 1.41 3.28
C PRO A 3 8.84 1.01 1.83
N LEU A 4 7.67 1.32 1.29
CA LEU A 4 7.33 1.03 -0.11
C LEU A 4 8.29 1.71 -1.09
N ALA A 5 8.57 3.00 -0.88
CA ALA A 5 9.50 3.74 -1.73
C ALA A 5 10.93 3.15 -1.69
N ARG A 6 11.37 2.64 -0.54
CA ARG A 6 12.65 1.94 -0.41
C ARG A 6 12.68 0.61 -1.18
N VAL A 7 11.64 -0.20 -1.04
CA VAL A 7 11.52 -1.48 -1.75
C VAL A 7 11.58 -1.25 -3.27
N GLN A 8 10.86 -0.26 -3.78
CA GLN A 8 10.88 0.10 -5.20
C GLN A 8 12.24 0.68 -5.64
N ALA A 9 12.83 1.57 -4.83
CA ALA A 9 14.15 2.15 -5.11
C ALA A 9 15.24 1.08 -5.20
N GLU A 10 15.23 0.13 -4.26
CA GLU A 10 16.20 -0.96 -4.24
C GLU A 10 16.04 -1.89 -5.46
N ALA A 11 14.82 -2.22 -5.83
CA ALA A 11 14.54 -3.04 -7.01
C ALA A 11 14.98 -2.36 -8.32
N LEU A 12 14.85 -1.03 -8.42
CA LEU A 12 15.39 -0.27 -9.56
C LEU A 12 16.92 -0.26 -9.55
N ARG A 13 17.56 -0.12 -8.38
CA ARG A 13 19.03 -0.17 -8.24
C ARG A 13 19.59 -1.52 -8.69
N GLN A 14 18.95 -2.62 -8.32
CA GLN A 14 19.32 -3.98 -8.77
C GLN A 14 19.23 -4.13 -10.29
N ARG A 15 18.45 -3.30 -10.97
CA ARG A 15 18.35 -3.19 -12.43
C ARG A 15 19.35 -2.20 -13.06
N GLY A 16 20.30 -1.71 -12.27
CA GLY A 16 21.35 -0.79 -12.74
C GLY A 16 20.90 0.67 -12.84
N VAL A 17 19.72 1.04 -12.29
CA VAL A 17 19.31 2.44 -12.23
C VAL A 17 20.01 3.11 -11.05
N ASP A 18 20.67 4.24 -11.31
CA ASP A 18 21.16 5.10 -10.24
C ASP A 18 19.97 5.86 -9.61
N VAL A 19 19.75 5.68 -8.30
CA VAL A 19 18.58 6.21 -7.59
C VAL A 19 19.00 7.11 -6.45
N LEU A 20 18.44 8.32 -6.41
CA LEU A 20 18.45 9.20 -5.24
C LEU A 20 17.03 9.26 -4.68
N LEU A 21 16.81 8.64 -3.53
CA LEU A 21 15.52 8.65 -2.83
C LEU A 21 15.43 9.83 -1.86
N VAL A 22 14.35 10.60 -1.93
CA VAL A 22 14.07 11.67 -0.97
C VAL A 22 12.76 11.37 -0.26
N THR A 23 12.83 11.17 1.04
CA THR A 23 11.68 10.80 1.87
C THR A 23 11.49 11.79 3.03
N SER A 24 10.42 11.62 3.79
CA SER A 24 10.20 12.37 5.03
C SER A 24 9.85 11.45 6.18
N ASP A 25 10.41 11.72 7.35
CA ASP A 25 10.10 11.03 8.59
C ASP A 25 10.23 11.99 9.77
N ARG A 26 9.37 11.83 10.78
CA ARG A 26 9.46 12.57 12.05
C ARG A 26 10.54 12.03 12.98
N HIS A 27 10.88 10.77 12.79
CA HIS A 27 11.85 10.03 13.60
C HIS A 27 12.86 9.35 12.68
N PRO A 28 13.71 10.11 11.97
CA PRO A 28 14.65 9.55 11.00
C PRO A 28 15.65 8.57 11.64
N GLU A 29 15.90 8.71 12.95
CA GLU A 29 16.82 7.84 13.71
C GLU A 29 16.22 6.47 14.02
N SER A 30 14.87 6.31 13.99
CA SER A 30 14.20 5.04 14.27
C SER A 30 14.49 3.98 13.21
N ASP A 31 14.89 4.43 12.01
CA ASP A 31 15.29 3.60 10.88
C ASP A 31 16.30 4.41 10.05
N ALA A 32 17.57 4.06 10.15
CA ALA A 32 18.66 4.80 9.53
C ALA A 32 18.45 4.99 8.01
N ALA A 33 18.78 6.17 7.52
CA ALA A 33 18.77 6.45 6.10
C ALA A 33 19.75 5.55 5.36
N ARG A 34 19.35 5.09 4.17
CA ARG A 34 20.24 4.36 3.25
C ARG A 34 21.23 5.33 2.61
N ASP A 35 22.32 4.84 2.03
CA ASP A 35 23.35 5.63 1.34
C ASP A 35 22.80 6.47 0.17
N TYR A 36 21.74 5.99 -0.46
CA TYR A 36 21.02 6.65 -1.56
C TYR A 36 19.79 7.46 -1.08
N GLU A 37 19.55 7.59 0.25
CA GLU A 37 18.34 8.19 0.79
C GLU A 37 18.63 9.49 1.54
N LEU A 38 17.83 10.52 1.24
CA LEU A 38 17.76 11.77 2.00
C LEU A 38 16.43 11.81 2.76
N VAL A 39 16.49 11.88 4.08
CA VAL A 39 15.30 11.92 4.95
C VAL A 39 15.09 13.32 5.47
N LEU A 40 13.94 13.92 5.18
CA LEU A 40 13.58 15.27 5.60
C LEU A 40 12.57 15.24 6.75
N ASP A 41 12.67 16.18 7.67
CA ASP A 41 11.63 16.39 8.69
C ASP A 41 10.36 16.93 8.02
N PRO A 42 9.17 16.29 8.22
CA PRO A 42 7.93 16.72 7.59
C PRO A 42 7.39 18.07 8.10
N ARG A 43 7.93 18.64 9.17
CA ARG A 43 7.50 19.92 9.76
C ARG A 43 7.98 21.12 8.93
N PHE A 44 7.58 21.23 7.67
CA PHE A 44 8.06 22.26 6.73
C PHE A 44 7.85 23.72 7.21
N ARG A 45 6.93 23.94 8.17
CA ARG A 45 6.69 25.27 8.77
C ARG A 45 7.72 25.65 9.82
N ALA A 46 8.50 24.70 10.33
CA ALA A 46 9.54 24.94 11.30
C ALA A 46 10.83 25.44 10.59
N ALA A 47 11.29 26.62 10.94
CA ALA A 47 12.48 27.22 10.31
C ALA A 47 13.73 26.34 10.43
N SER A 48 13.83 25.56 11.52
CA SER A 48 14.94 24.62 11.75
C SER A 48 15.06 23.52 10.71
N THR A 49 14.01 23.24 9.92
CA THR A 49 14.02 22.18 8.88
C THR A 49 14.53 22.67 7.52
N TRP A 50 14.64 23.98 7.32
CA TRP A 50 15.02 24.58 6.04
C TRP A 50 16.47 24.34 5.63
N PRO A 51 17.48 24.36 6.53
CA PRO A 51 18.85 24.05 6.17
C PRO A 51 18.99 22.66 5.53
N ALA A 52 18.34 21.63 6.11
CA ALA A 52 18.33 20.28 5.54
C ALA A 52 17.61 20.24 4.18
N THR A 53 16.52 21.00 4.01
CA THR A 53 15.81 21.12 2.74
C THR A 53 16.68 21.76 1.66
N LEU A 54 17.42 22.83 1.99
CA LEU A 54 18.35 23.47 1.05
C LEU A 54 19.51 22.55 0.66
N ALA A 55 20.05 21.80 1.63
CA ALA A 55 21.08 20.79 1.36
C ALA A 55 20.56 19.70 0.43
N ALA A 56 19.34 19.19 0.65
CA ALA A 56 18.72 18.22 -0.23
C ALA A 56 18.50 18.77 -1.66
N LEU A 57 18.03 20.02 -1.77
CA LEU A 57 17.86 20.68 -3.07
C LEU A 57 19.19 20.82 -3.82
N ARG A 58 20.26 21.16 -3.10
CA ARG A 58 21.61 21.21 -3.67
C ARG A 58 22.05 19.82 -4.15
N ARG A 59 21.87 18.79 -3.32
CA ARG A 59 22.23 17.42 -3.66
C ARG A 59 21.48 16.91 -4.89
N ILE A 60 20.15 17.19 -5.02
CA ILE A 60 19.36 16.84 -6.20
C ILE A 60 19.88 17.53 -7.46
N ARG A 61 20.27 18.82 -7.36
CA ARG A 61 20.83 19.56 -8.50
C ARG A 61 22.18 19.00 -8.94
N GLU A 62 23.04 18.61 -8.00
CA GLU A 62 24.33 17.97 -8.28
C GLU A 62 24.14 16.58 -8.89
N TYR A 63 23.13 15.84 -8.41
CA TYR A 63 22.78 14.51 -8.92
C TYR A 63 22.26 14.52 -10.36
N ARG A 64 21.60 15.59 -10.80
CA ARG A 64 21.08 15.78 -12.17
C ARG A 64 20.18 14.64 -12.63
N PRO A 65 19.06 14.36 -11.98
CA PRO A 65 18.20 13.25 -12.36
C PRO A 65 17.70 13.38 -13.79
N HIS A 66 17.64 12.26 -14.52
CA HIS A 66 17.05 12.21 -15.86
C HIS A 66 15.52 12.22 -15.79
N VAL A 67 14.94 11.68 -14.73
CA VAL A 67 13.51 11.67 -14.46
C VAL A 67 13.29 11.83 -12.96
N VAL A 68 12.21 12.47 -12.58
CA VAL A 68 11.78 12.59 -11.19
C VAL A 68 10.46 11.87 -11.02
N ILE A 69 10.42 10.90 -10.10
CA ILE A 69 9.19 10.24 -9.68
C ILE A 69 8.74 10.86 -8.38
N ALA A 70 7.53 11.39 -8.34
CA ALA A 70 7.00 12.08 -7.17
C ALA A 70 5.72 11.40 -6.69
N GLU A 71 5.78 10.93 -5.45
CA GLU A 71 4.66 10.35 -4.74
C GLU A 71 4.00 11.40 -3.86
N LEU A 72 2.69 11.40 -3.84
CA LEU A 72 1.77 12.23 -3.04
C LEU A 72 2.37 13.43 -2.29
N VAL A 73 2.29 14.62 -2.89
CA VAL A 73 2.92 15.82 -2.37
C VAL A 73 1.90 16.69 -1.64
N ARG A 74 1.99 16.74 -0.31
CA ARG A 74 1.26 17.72 0.53
C ARG A 74 2.15 18.80 1.09
N ASP A 75 3.45 18.68 0.92
CA ASP A 75 4.46 19.58 1.42
C ASP A 75 4.99 20.42 0.26
N PRO A 76 4.87 21.77 0.31
CA PRO A 76 5.27 22.64 -0.80
C PRO A 76 6.76 22.57 -1.14
N ARG A 77 7.61 22.07 -0.23
CA ARG A 77 9.03 21.84 -0.51
C ARG A 77 9.24 20.84 -1.62
N TRP A 78 8.36 19.83 -1.74
CA TRP A 78 8.42 18.82 -2.79
C TRP A 78 8.24 19.41 -4.18
N ILE A 79 7.48 20.50 -4.31
CA ILE A 79 7.34 21.20 -5.59
C ILE A 79 8.70 21.74 -6.06
N ALA A 80 9.50 22.26 -5.14
CA ALA A 80 10.85 22.73 -5.44
C ALA A 80 11.85 21.60 -5.65
N LEU A 81 11.75 20.53 -4.84
CA LEU A 81 12.64 19.36 -4.91
C LEU A 81 12.39 18.52 -6.16
N ALA A 82 11.12 18.41 -6.58
CA ALA A 82 10.69 17.64 -7.74
C ALA A 82 10.27 18.52 -8.93
N GLY A 83 10.67 19.78 -8.93
CA GLY A 83 10.36 20.75 -10.01
C GLY A 83 11.06 20.50 -11.34
N LEU A 84 11.96 19.49 -11.37
CA LEU A 84 12.68 19.11 -12.58
C LEU A 84 11.78 18.29 -13.51
N THR A 85 11.98 18.44 -14.79
CA THR A 85 11.29 17.69 -15.86
C THR A 85 12.30 16.81 -16.60
N PRO A 86 11.89 15.64 -17.12
CA PRO A 86 10.55 15.06 -17.07
C PRO A 86 10.19 14.55 -15.67
N ARG A 87 8.90 14.63 -15.34
CA ARG A 87 8.38 14.19 -14.05
C ARG A 87 7.27 13.17 -14.25
N VAL A 88 7.29 12.12 -13.43
CA VAL A 88 6.23 11.13 -13.26
C VAL A 88 5.59 11.34 -11.90
N GLN A 89 4.26 11.39 -11.84
CA GLN A 89 3.56 11.41 -10.55
C GLN A 89 2.96 10.05 -10.22
N LEU A 90 3.03 9.65 -8.94
CA LEU A 90 2.37 8.47 -8.41
C LEU A 90 1.10 8.89 -7.65
N VAL A 91 -0.02 8.26 -7.95
CA VAL A 91 -1.32 8.54 -7.32
C VAL A 91 -1.90 7.26 -6.74
N HIS A 92 -1.80 7.10 -5.43
CA HIS A 92 -2.25 5.90 -4.69
C HIS A 92 -3.72 5.90 -4.29
N GLY A 93 -4.54 6.77 -4.80
CA GLY A 93 -5.94 6.77 -4.43
C GLY A 93 -6.80 7.71 -5.24
N GLY A 94 -8.01 7.28 -5.54
CA GLY A 94 -8.98 8.04 -6.32
C GLY A 94 -9.60 9.21 -5.56
N GLY A 95 -9.49 9.26 -4.25
CA GLY A 95 -10.09 10.30 -3.41
C GLY A 95 -9.53 10.31 -2.00
N LEU A 96 -10.03 11.23 -1.17
CA LEU A 96 -9.75 11.24 0.24
C LEU A 96 -10.43 10.01 0.88
N HIS A 97 -9.66 9.14 1.51
CA HIS A 97 -10.21 8.02 2.30
C HIS A 97 -11.03 8.55 3.48
N ASP A 98 -10.65 9.73 4.00
CA ASP A 98 -11.37 10.44 5.02
C ASP A 98 -12.06 11.67 4.42
N THR A 99 -13.39 11.68 4.41
CA THR A 99 -14.21 12.79 3.94
C THR A 99 -14.05 14.06 4.79
N ALA A 100 -13.39 13.97 5.95
CA ALA A 100 -13.05 15.09 6.79
C ALA A 100 -11.80 15.86 6.34
N GLU A 101 -10.96 15.30 5.46
CA GLU A 101 -9.79 15.99 4.92
C GLU A 101 -10.20 17.05 3.88
N ARG A 102 -10.50 18.26 4.32
CA ARG A 102 -10.71 19.41 3.43
C ARG A 102 -9.37 20.09 3.14
N ARG A 103 -8.98 20.15 1.87
CA ARG A 103 -7.81 20.92 1.46
C ARG A 103 -8.20 22.37 1.16
N PRO A 104 -7.39 23.36 1.60
CA PRO A 104 -7.55 24.74 1.17
C PRO A 104 -7.55 24.88 -0.35
N ALA A 105 -8.32 25.84 -0.89
CA ALA A 105 -8.46 26.00 -2.34
C ALA A 105 -7.13 26.35 -3.02
N TYR A 106 -6.29 27.16 -2.37
CA TYR A 106 -4.96 27.53 -2.90
C TYR A 106 -4.03 26.34 -3.00
N GLU A 107 -4.04 25.46 -2.00
CA GLU A 107 -3.23 24.25 -1.98
C GLU A 107 -3.66 23.32 -3.13
N ARG A 108 -4.97 23.11 -3.30
CA ARG A 108 -5.50 22.35 -4.44
C ARG A 108 -5.04 22.92 -5.76
N ALA A 109 -5.18 24.23 -5.98
CA ALA A 109 -4.82 24.85 -7.25
C ALA A 109 -3.32 24.69 -7.58
N VAL A 110 -2.45 24.79 -6.56
CA VAL A 110 -1.01 24.62 -6.74
C VAL A 110 -0.66 23.18 -7.10
N PHE A 111 -1.21 22.19 -6.36
CA PHE A 111 -0.91 20.79 -6.60
C PHE A 111 -1.59 20.25 -7.86
N ASP A 112 -2.81 20.68 -8.17
CA ASP A 112 -3.48 20.31 -9.42
C ASP A 112 -2.65 20.77 -10.64
N ARG A 113 -2.17 22.03 -10.62
CA ARG A 113 -1.35 22.54 -11.72
C ARG A 113 0.01 21.83 -11.79
N TRP A 114 0.60 21.54 -10.65
CA TRP A 114 1.87 20.82 -10.59
C TRP A 114 1.71 19.39 -11.11
N GLY A 115 0.65 18.68 -10.70
CA GLY A 115 0.33 17.33 -11.16
C GLY A 115 0.09 17.29 -12.68
N ALA A 116 -0.76 18.18 -13.21
CA ALA A 116 -1.05 18.29 -14.63
C ALA A 116 0.18 18.59 -15.51
N GLY A 117 1.27 19.10 -14.92
CA GLY A 117 2.56 19.27 -15.58
C GLY A 117 3.45 18.02 -15.59
N SER A 118 2.97 16.86 -15.15
CA SER A 118 3.72 15.61 -15.21
C SER A 118 3.63 14.98 -16.61
N ALA A 119 4.69 14.29 -17.03
CA ALA A 119 4.71 13.58 -18.30
C ALA A 119 3.78 12.35 -18.29
N VAL A 120 3.74 11.67 -17.14
CA VAL A 120 2.90 10.49 -16.90
C VAL A 120 2.36 10.53 -15.49
N THR A 121 1.12 10.06 -15.31
CA THR A 121 0.52 9.72 -14.02
C THR A 121 0.50 8.20 -13.88
N ILE A 122 1.10 7.68 -12.84
CA ILE A 122 1.04 6.26 -12.48
C ILE A 122 -0.03 6.09 -11.40
N THR A 123 -0.89 5.09 -11.58
CA THR A 123 -1.86 4.61 -10.60
C THR A 123 -1.59 3.15 -10.27
N ASP A 124 -2.10 2.68 -9.14
CA ASP A 124 -1.86 1.30 -8.68
C ASP A 124 -2.88 0.28 -9.22
N SER A 125 -3.95 0.75 -9.90
CA SER A 125 -5.02 -0.11 -10.40
C SER A 125 -5.83 0.56 -11.51
N ASP A 126 -6.56 -0.24 -12.27
CA ASP A 126 -7.51 0.24 -13.28
C ASP A 126 -8.65 1.03 -12.62
N TYR A 127 -9.12 0.60 -11.44
CA TYR A 127 -10.09 1.34 -10.65
C TYR A 127 -9.59 2.76 -10.33
N VAL A 128 -8.38 2.88 -9.79
CA VAL A 128 -7.82 4.20 -9.45
C VAL A 128 -7.60 5.02 -10.72
N ALA A 129 -7.12 4.41 -11.81
CA ALA A 129 -6.96 5.08 -13.11
C ALA A 129 -8.27 5.69 -13.59
N ALA A 130 -9.37 4.93 -13.57
CA ALA A 130 -10.69 5.40 -13.96
C ALA A 130 -11.19 6.56 -13.06
N VAL A 131 -10.99 6.45 -11.73
CA VAL A 131 -11.42 7.49 -10.79
C VAL A 131 -10.63 8.79 -10.96
N VAL A 132 -9.31 8.71 -11.22
CA VAL A 132 -8.48 9.92 -11.35
C VAL A 132 -8.51 10.54 -12.75
N ALA A 133 -8.97 9.84 -13.77
CA ALA A 133 -8.98 10.32 -15.17
C ALA A 133 -9.68 11.67 -15.36
N THR A 134 -10.67 11.98 -14.51
CA THR A 134 -11.41 13.25 -14.56
C THR A 134 -10.83 14.34 -13.64
N ARG A 135 -9.76 14.05 -12.91
CA ARG A 135 -9.15 15.00 -11.96
C ARG A 135 -8.30 16.04 -12.68
N ARG A 136 -8.26 17.26 -12.14
CA ARG A 136 -7.50 18.37 -12.70
C ARG A 136 -5.99 18.19 -12.65
N ASP A 137 -5.49 17.51 -11.59
CA ASP A 137 -4.06 17.21 -11.43
C ASP A 137 -3.54 16.08 -12.34
N VAL A 138 -4.47 15.41 -13.03
CA VAL A 138 -4.17 14.35 -14.04
C VAL A 138 -4.50 14.80 -15.45
N ALA A 139 -5.24 15.92 -15.60
CA ALA A 139 -5.70 16.41 -16.88
C ALA A 139 -4.53 16.65 -17.86
N GLY A 140 -4.59 16.00 -19.02
CA GLY A 140 -3.56 16.10 -20.05
C GLY A 140 -2.33 15.20 -19.84
N THR A 141 -2.27 14.43 -18.75
CA THR A 141 -1.23 13.42 -18.55
C THR A 141 -1.69 12.06 -19.09
N ARG A 142 -0.74 11.27 -19.59
CA ARG A 142 -0.99 9.85 -19.86
C ARG A 142 -1.09 9.11 -18.52
N VAL A 143 -2.09 8.25 -18.37
CA VAL A 143 -2.27 7.44 -17.15
C VAL A 143 -1.80 6.03 -17.43
N GLU A 144 -0.89 5.53 -16.60
CA GLU A 144 -0.36 4.17 -16.64
C GLU A 144 -0.66 3.45 -15.33
N VAL A 145 -0.89 2.14 -15.42
CA VAL A 145 -1.11 1.30 -14.25
C VAL A 145 0.17 0.53 -13.93
N VAL A 146 0.70 0.79 -12.74
CA VAL A 146 1.80 0.02 -12.14
C VAL A 146 1.28 -0.51 -10.81
N PRO A 147 1.07 -1.82 -10.67
CA PRO A 147 0.45 -2.38 -9.48
C PRO A 147 1.18 -2.04 -8.19
N LEU A 148 0.44 -1.99 -7.08
CA LEU A 148 1.01 -1.89 -5.75
C LEU A 148 1.75 -3.19 -5.43
N THR A 149 2.98 -3.08 -4.94
CA THR A 149 3.70 -4.21 -4.30
C THR A 149 3.62 -4.11 -2.79
N SER A 150 4.02 -5.16 -2.09
CA SER A 150 4.20 -5.11 -0.64
C SER A 150 5.36 -4.18 -0.27
N ASP A 151 5.22 -3.51 0.86
CA ASP A 151 6.26 -2.67 1.45
C ASP A 151 7.14 -3.42 2.47
N LEU A 152 6.94 -4.74 2.61
CA LEU A 152 7.80 -5.61 3.41
C LEU A 152 9.07 -5.95 2.62
N ASP A 153 10.21 -5.71 3.24
CA ASP A 153 11.51 -6.12 2.71
C ASP A 153 11.55 -7.64 2.53
N ALA A 154 11.99 -8.10 1.35
CA ALA A 154 12.08 -9.52 1.02
C ALA A 154 12.92 -10.32 2.03
N ALA A 155 13.93 -9.70 2.64
CA ALA A 155 14.76 -10.31 3.68
C ALA A 155 13.99 -10.62 4.98
N LEU A 156 12.83 -10.01 5.18
CA LEU A 156 11.96 -10.23 6.35
C LEU A 156 10.82 -11.22 6.07
N VAL A 157 10.67 -11.69 4.84
CA VAL A 157 9.62 -12.65 4.48
C VAL A 157 10.00 -14.04 5.02
N PRO A 158 9.21 -14.63 5.94
CA PRO A 158 9.49 -15.97 6.43
C PRO A 158 9.13 -17.01 5.36
N PRO A 159 9.64 -18.25 5.50
CA PRO A 159 9.16 -19.36 4.70
C PRO A 159 7.64 -19.55 4.82
N LEU A 160 7.00 -20.04 3.77
CA LEU A 160 5.57 -20.33 3.80
C LEU A 160 5.22 -21.32 4.92
N VAL A 161 4.20 -20.97 5.71
CA VAL A 161 3.78 -21.76 6.85
C VAL A 161 2.90 -22.93 6.38
N GLY A 162 3.23 -24.14 6.82
CA GLY A 162 2.44 -25.36 6.56
C GLY A 162 1.24 -25.48 7.51
N ALA A 163 0.43 -26.53 7.29
CA ALA A 163 -0.84 -26.73 8.02
C ALA A 163 -0.65 -26.77 9.54
N ASP A 164 0.40 -27.42 10.02
CA ASP A 164 0.66 -27.55 11.47
C ASP A 164 0.97 -26.24 12.17
N GLY A 165 1.39 -25.23 11.41
CA GLY A 165 1.66 -23.88 11.91
C GLY A 165 0.54 -22.87 11.70
N ARG A 166 -0.57 -23.27 11.04
CA ARG A 166 -1.70 -22.38 10.76
C ARG A 166 -2.66 -22.28 11.93
N HIS A 167 -2.85 -21.08 12.40
CA HIS A 167 -3.79 -20.77 13.49
C HIS A 167 -4.29 -19.34 13.36
N ASP A 168 -5.46 -19.05 13.94
CA ASP A 168 -6.06 -17.75 14.06
C ASP A 168 -6.39 -17.06 12.70
N PHE A 169 -7.12 -15.98 12.79
CA PHE A 169 -7.38 -15.04 11.71
C PHE A 169 -6.87 -13.67 12.11
N VAL A 170 -6.42 -12.86 11.15
CA VAL A 170 -5.85 -11.56 11.46
C VAL A 170 -6.53 -10.43 10.71
N MET A 171 -6.66 -9.27 11.36
CA MET A 171 -7.02 -8.00 10.74
C MET A 171 -6.01 -6.96 11.21
N VAL A 172 -5.18 -6.43 10.28
CA VAL A 172 -4.03 -5.57 10.60
C VAL A 172 -4.28 -4.14 10.14
N GLY A 173 -3.80 -3.16 10.89
CA GLY A 173 -3.86 -1.74 10.54
C GLY A 173 -4.84 -0.93 11.37
N ARG A 174 -5.08 0.33 11.00
CA ARG A 174 -5.94 1.23 11.77
C ARG A 174 -7.40 0.78 11.70
N LEU A 175 -7.99 0.47 12.85
CA LEU A 175 -9.39 0.09 13.00
C LEU A 175 -10.27 1.35 13.04
N ASN A 176 -10.83 1.72 11.91
CA ASN A 176 -11.65 2.92 11.72
C ASN A 176 -12.95 2.61 10.96
N GLN A 177 -13.80 3.65 10.73
CA GLN A 177 -15.14 3.48 10.16
C GLN A 177 -15.18 2.89 8.74
N TYR A 178 -14.15 3.02 7.96
CA TYR A 178 -14.13 2.44 6.62
C TYR A 178 -13.81 0.94 6.62
N ARG A 179 -13.24 0.41 7.71
CA ARG A 179 -13.11 -1.03 7.92
C ARG A 179 -14.42 -1.57 8.44
N ASN A 180 -14.98 -2.50 7.79
CA ASN A 180 -16.30 -3.04 8.04
C ASN A 180 -16.35 -3.94 9.30
N ILE A 181 -15.84 -3.42 10.42
CA ILE A 181 -15.55 -4.19 11.65
C ILE A 181 -16.81 -4.78 12.26
N ASP A 182 -17.93 -4.07 12.25
CA ASP A 182 -19.21 -4.54 12.76
C ASP A 182 -19.64 -5.84 12.05
N VAL A 183 -19.64 -5.84 10.71
CA VAL A 183 -19.97 -7.02 9.90
C VAL A 183 -18.97 -8.15 10.11
N VAL A 184 -17.67 -7.81 10.24
CA VAL A 184 -16.63 -8.80 10.53
C VAL A 184 -16.85 -9.47 11.89
N LEU A 185 -17.18 -8.70 12.93
CA LEU A 185 -17.44 -9.24 14.27
C LEU A 185 -18.74 -10.06 14.33
N ASP A 186 -19.79 -9.64 13.62
CA ASP A 186 -21.04 -10.40 13.50
C ASP A 186 -20.81 -11.73 12.77
N ALA A 187 -20.01 -11.72 11.70
CA ALA A 187 -19.64 -12.92 10.97
C ALA A 187 -18.75 -13.85 11.80
N TRP A 188 -17.83 -13.29 12.58
CA TRP A 188 -17.01 -14.05 13.52
C TRP A 188 -17.86 -14.74 14.59
N GLN A 189 -18.78 -14.00 15.21
CA GLN A 189 -19.71 -14.60 16.20
C GLN A 189 -20.51 -15.74 15.56
N ARG A 190 -21.03 -15.54 14.34
CA ARG A 190 -21.74 -16.60 13.62
C ARG A 190 -20.89 -17.82 13.33
N HIS A 191 -19.61 -17.64 12.97
CA HIS A 191 -18.63 -18.71 12.79
C HIS A 191 -18.42 -19.51 14.09
N VAL A 192 -18.22 -18.81 15.23
CA VAL A 192 -18.04 -19.43 16.54
C VAL A 192 -19.27 -20.24 16.95
N ASP A 193 -20.48 -19.69 16.74
CA ASP A 193 -21.73 -20.33 17.12
C ASP A 193 -22.14 -21.46 16.15
N GLY A 194 -21.64 -21.45 14.91
CA GLY A 194 -22.08 -22.30 13.81
C GLY A 194 -21.45 -23.69 13.73
N GLY A 195 -20.49 -24.02 14.59
CA GLY A 195 -19.83 -25.34 14.62
C GLY A 195 -18.68 -25.49 13.60
N GLY A 196 -18.38 -24.49 12.79
CA GLY A 196 -17.17 -24.42 11.94
C GLY A 196 -15.90 -24.04 12.71
N TRP A 197 -16.07 -23.44 13.88
CA TRP A 197 -14.98 -22.97 14.72
C TRP A 197 -14.12 -24.13 15.27
N ARG A 198 -12.81 -23.97 15.22
CA ARG A 198 -11.83 -25.01 15.61
C ARG A 198 -10.83 -24.53 16.68
N GLY A 199 -11.21 -23.59 17.51
CA GLY A 199 -10.37 -23.07 18.60
C GLY A 199 -9.54 -21.83 18.22
N ASP A 200 -9.76 -21.25 17.04
CA ASP A 200 -9.04 -20.10 16.54
C ASP A 200 -9.47 -18.80 17.22
N GLU A 201 -8.61 -17.78 17.20
CA GLU A 201 -8.92 -16.40 17.57
C GLU A 201 -9.00 -15.51 16.31
N LEU A 202 -9.81 -14.45 16.40
CA LEU A 202 -9.72 -13.30 15.50
C LEU A 202 -8.84 -12.23 16.16
N VAL A 203 -7.64 -12.02 15.61
CA VAL A 203 -6.64 -11.11 16.15
C VAL A 203 -6.69 -9.78 15.42
N LEU A 204 -7.11 -8.72 16.11
CA LEU A 204 -7.15 -7.36 15.61
C LEU A 204 -5.85 -6.64 16.03
N ILE A 205 -5.05 -6.17 15.06
CA ILE A 205 -3.73 -5.54 15.32
C ILE A 205 -3.74 -4.10 14.84
N GLY A 206 -3.45 -3.17 15.75
CA GLY A 206 -3.29 -1.76 15.44
C GLY A 206 -4.20 -0.83 16.24
N ASP A 207 -4.02 0.47 16.01
CA ASP A 207 -4.79 1.51 16.69
C ASP A 207 -6.24 1.55 16.21
N ARG A 208 -7.15 1.88 17.11
CA ARG A 208 -8.54 2.11 16.78
C ARG A 208 -8.95 3.56 16.99
N THR A 209 -9.79 4.04 16.09
CA THR A 209 -10.54 5.30 16.25
C THR A 209 -12.03 5.04 16.55
N LEU A 210 -12.44 3.77 16.48
CA LEU A 210 -13.81 3.33 16.77
C LEU A 210 -13.98 2.94 18.23
N ILE A 211 -15.17 3.25 18.79
CA ILE A 211 -15.59 2.76 20.09
C ILE A 211 -16.25 1.40 19.87
N ILE A 212 -15.53 0.32 20.14
CA ILE A 212 -16.09 -1.03 20.20
C ILE A 212 -16.48 -1.27 21.66
N ARG A 213 -17.77 -1.42 21.93
CA ARG A 213 -18.29 -1.53 23.31
C ARG A 213 -17.91 -2.87 23.97
N SER A 214 -17.98 -3.95 23.21
CA SER A 214 -17.55 -5.29 23.63
C SER A 214 -17.01 -6.06 22.43
N LEU A 215 -16.04 -6.92 22.66
CA LEU A 215 -15.55 -7.86 21.65
C LEU A 215 -16.34 -9.19 21.82
N PRO A 216 -16.68 -9.88 20.73
CA PRO A 216 -17.20 -11.25 20.78
C PRO A 216 -16.21 -12.23 21.44
N ALA A 217 -16.69 -13.44 21.72
CA ALA A 217 -15.82 -14.52 22.19
C ALA A 217 -14.71 -14.80 21.18
N TYR A 218 -13.51 -15.11 21.68
CA TYR A 218 -12.31 -15.43 20.89
C TYR A 218 -11.88 -14.32 19.91
N VAL A 219 -12.19 -13.07 20.26
CA VAL A 219 -11.62 -11.90 19.57
C VAL A 219 -10.62 -11.23 20.50
N ARG A 220 -9.38 -11.14 20.03
CA ARG A 220 -8.28 -10.48 20.76
C ARG A 220 -7.84 -9.22 20.02
N TRP A 221 -7.78 -8.11 20.73
CA TRP A 221 -7.28 -6.87 20.17
C TRP A 221 -5.91 -6.51 20.75
N CYS A 222 -4.94 -6.27 19.86
CA CYS A 222 -3.58 -5.81 20.14
C CYS A 222 -3.47 -4.33 19.77
N PRO A 223 -3.73 -3.39 20.70
CA PRO A 223 -3.71 -1.96 20.41
C PRO A 223 -2.31 -1.42 20.27
N GLY A 224 -2.19 -0.32 19.53
CA GLY A 224 -0.97 0.47 19.42
C GLY A 224 -0.28 0.37 18.08
N PRO A 225 0.77 1.18 17.90
CA PRO A 225 1.61 1.09 16.71
C PRO A 225 2.38 -0.23 16.72
N TYR A 226 2.59 -0.79 15.54
CA TYR A 226 3.36 -2.02 15.35
C TYR A 226 4.45 -1.80 14.29
N ARG A 227 5.50 -2.61 14.35
CA ARG A 227 6.47 -2.76 13.26
C ARG A 227 6.22 -4.09 12.56
N TYR A 228 6.62 -4.20 11.32
CA TYR A 228 6.50 -5.48 10.60
C TYR A 228 7.25 -6.62 11.30
N SER A 229 8.44 -6.37 11.84
CA SER A 229 9.18 -7.34 12.66
C SER A 229 8.35 -7.96 13.78
N ASP A 230 7.36 -7.21 14.30
CA ASP A 230 6.57 -7.64 15.46
C ASP A 230 5.33 -8.45 15.04
N VAL A 231 4.86 -8.29 13.80
CA VAL A 231 3.57 -8.84 13.35
C VAL A 231 3.70 -9.80 12.15
N VAL A 232 4.83 -9.79 11.43
CA VAL A 232 4.98 -10.58 10.21
C VAL A 232 4.79 -12.08 10.44
N THR A 233 5.30 -12.62 11.53
CA THR A 233 5.15 -14.02 11.89
C THR A 233 3.71 -14.37 12.26
N THR A 234 3.02 -13.47 12.98
CA THR A 234 1.59 -13.62 13.30
C THR A 234 0.73 -13.62 12.03
N ILE A 235 1.01 -12.69 11.10
CA ILE A 235 0.28 -12.67 9.83
C ILE A 235 0.59 -13.94 9.03
N ALA A 236 1.86 -14.32 8.90
CA ALA A 236 2.27 -15.48 8.11
C ALA A 236 1.68 -16.80 8.62
N ALA A 237 1.47 -16.93 9.94
CA ALA A 237 0.85 -18.10 10.55
C ALA A 237 -0.70 -18.09 10.46
N ALA A 238 -1.31 -16.99 10.06
CA ALA A 238 -2.76 -16.88 10.03
C ALA A 238 -3.41 -17.80 8.98
N LYS A 239 -4.58 -18.30 9.29
CA LYS A 239 -5.45 -19.07 8.36
C LYS A 239 -6.06 -18.17 7.28
N GLY A 240 -6.34 -16.90 7.62
CA GLY A 240 -6.84 -15.89 6.71
C GLY A 240 -6.58 -14.49 7.22
N SER A 241 -6.51 -13.52 6.32
CA SER A 241 -6.36 -12.10 6.64
C SER A 241 -7.61 -11.33 6.19
N ILE A 242 -8.19 -10.54 7.08
CA ILE A 242 -9.44 -9.84 6.84
C ILE A 242 -9.17 -8.44 6.29
N VAL A 243 -9.43 -8.26 5.00
CA VAL A 243 -9.30 -7.01 4.26
C VAL A 243 -10.68 -6.54 3.79
N HIS A 244 -11.65 -6.61 4.68
CA HIS A 244 -13.04 -6.33 4.39
C HIS A 244 -13.41 -4.89 4.75
N TYR A 245 -13.67 -4.06 3.74
CA TYR A 245 -13.86 -2.63 3.89
C TYR A 245 -15.22 -2.17 3.34
N ARG A 246 -15.75 -1.08 3.88
CA ARG A 246 -16.88 -0.35 3.31
C ARG A 246 -16.44 0.59 2.19
N ARG A 247 -15.21 1.08 2.26
CA ARG A 247 -14.58 1.96 1.26
C ARG A 247 -13.08 1.75 1.26
N ALA A 248 -12.52 1.59 0.07
CA ALA A 248 -11.08 1.55 -0.14
C ALA A 248 -10.74 2.03 -1.56
N SER A 249 -9.56 2.58 -1.77
CA SER A 249 -8.96 2.67 -3.12
C SER A 249 -8.11 1.44 -3.39
N GLN A 250 -7.28 1.05 -2.43
CA GLN A 250 -6.38 -0.10 -2.48
C GLN A 250 -6.04 -0.54 -1.04
N SER A 251 -5.36 -1.68 -0.87
CA SER A 251 -4.92 -2.16 0.43
C SER A 251 -3.53 -2.79 0.38
N GLY A 252 -2.57 -2.15 1.07
CA GLY A 252 -1.25 -2.75 1.31
C GLY A 252 -1.32 -4.03 2.12
N GLU A 253 -2.30 -4.16 3.03
CA GLU A 253 -2.53 -5.37 3.82
C GLU A 253 -2.92 -6.57 2.94
N GLN A 254 -3.70 -6.35 1.86
CA GLN A 254 -4.04 -7.41 0.91
C GLN A 254 -2.78 -7.96 0.24
N VAL A 255 -1.93 -7.07 -0.26
CA VAL A 255 -0.70 -7.44 -0.97
C VAL A 255 0.30 -8.09 -0.01
N LEU A 256 0.45 -7.55 1.21
CA LEU A 256 1.29 -8.13 2.26
C LEU A 256 0.84 -9.54 2.64
N SER A 257 -0.46 -9.74 2.83
CA SER A 257 -1.01 -11.07 3.18
C SER A 257 -0.70 -12.10 2.10
N MET A 258 -0.87 -11.74 0.83
CA MET A 258 -0.52 -12.63 -0.28
C MET A 258 0.97 -12.94 -0.31
N GLN A 259 1.85 -11.95 -0.11
CA GLN A 259 3.31 -12.15 -0.02
C GLN A 259 3.68 -13.15 1.07
N LEU A 260 2.98 -13.10 2.21
CA LEU A 260 3.20 -13.99 3.34
C LEU A 260 2.49 -15.35 3.21
N GLY A 261 1.87 -15.63 2.07
CA GLY A 261 1.17 -16.88 1.83
C GLY A 261 -0.10 -17.04 2.66
N VAL A 262 -0.82 -15.96 2.89
CA VAL A 262 -2.10 -15.92 3.59
C VAL A 262 -3.19 -15.43 2.63
N MET A 263 -4.32 -16.14 2.59
CA MET A 263 -5.44 -15.75 1.75
C MET A 263 -6.13 -14.51 2.33
N PRO A 264 -6.19 -13.39 1.58
CA PRO A 264 -6.97 -12.24 2.00
C PRO A 264 -8.46 -12.46 1.75
N ILE A 265 -9.30 -12.16 2.74
CA ILE A 265 -10.76 -12.15 2.65
C ILE A 265 -11.19 -10.70 2.41
N VAL A 266 -11.64 -10.39 1.20
CA VAL A 266 -11.87 -9.01 0.76
C VAL A 266 -13.33 -8.69 0.48
N SER A 267 -13.69 -7.41 0.60
CA SER A 267 -14.96 -6.86 0.09
C SER A 267 -14.81 -6.38 -1.37
N PRO A 268 -15.93 -6.27 -2.14
CA PRO A 268 -15.89 -5.86 -3.55
C PRO A 268 -15.80 -4.33 -3.71
N VAL A 269 -14.87 -3.67 -3.01
CA VAL A 269 -14.74 -2.20 -3.06
C VAL A 269 -13.37 -1.76 -3.59
N GLY A 270 -13.38 -0.66 -4.32
CA GLY A 270 -12.15 -0.10 -4.87
C GLY A 270 -11.44 -1.06 -5.80
N SER A 271 -10.12 -1.12 -5.67
CA SER A 271 -9.28 -2.05 -6.42
C SER A 271 -9.10 -3.43 -5.76
N LEU A 272 -9.71 -3.68 -4.60
CA LEU A 272 -9.53 -4.96 -3.91
C LEU A 272 -9.84 -6.17 -4.80
N PRO A 273 -10.91 -6.15 -5.64
CA PRO A 273 -11.18 -7.26 -6.56
C PRO A 273 -10.07 -7.48 -7.61
N GLU A 274 -9.39 -6.43 -8.05
CA GLU A 274 -8.32 -6.53 -9.07
C GLU A 274 -7.08 -7.26 -8.55
N TYR A 275 -6.85 -7.19 -7.24
CA TYR A 275 -5.72 -7.83 -6.57
C TYR A 275 -6.06 -9.22 -6.05
N GLN A 276 -7.36 -9.57 -6.00
CA GLN A 276 -7.80 -10.81 -5.40
C GLN A 276 -7.45 -12.04 -6.27
N PRO A 277 -6.91 -13.12 -5.68
CA PRO A 277 -6.74 -14.37 -6.39
C PRO A 277 -8.09 -14.88 -6.94
N PRO A 278 -8.16 -15.34 -8.18
CA PRO A 278 -9.42 -15.80 -8.79
C PRO A 278 -10.13 -16.92 -8.03
N SER A 279 -9.37 -17.69 -7.25
CA SER A 279 -9.90 -18.81 -6.45
C SER A 279 -10.68 -18.37 -5.20
N CYS A 280 -10.67 -17.08 -4.85
CA CYS A 280 -11.34 -16.55 -3.67
C CYS A 280 -12.04 -15.23 -4.02
N PRO A 281 -13.28 -15.26 -4.52
CA PRO A 281 -13.98 -14.05 -4.93
C PRO A 281 -14.28 -13.13 -3.75
N PRO A 282 -14.42 -11.83 -3.98
CA PRO A 282 -14.80 -10.86 -2.94
C PRO A 282 -16.18 -11.17 -2.35
N ILE A 283 -16.34 -10.87 -1.06
CA ILE A 283 -17.57 -11.09 -0.29
C ILE A 283 -18.32 -9.76 -0.13
N GLY A 284 -19.65 -9.78 -0.30
CA GLY A 284 -20.50 -8.59 -0.22
C GLY A 284 -20.28 -7.79 1.07
N ILE A 285 -20.38 -6.45 1.00
CA ILE A 285 -20.07 -5.55 2.12
C ILE A 285 -20.86 -5.89 3.39
N ASP A 286 -22.16 -6.22 3.24
CA ASP A 286 -23.06 -6.54 4.34
C ASP A 286 -23.38 -8.04 4.41
N ASP A 287 -22.59 -8.88 3.73
CA ASP A 287 -22.80 -10.33 3.67
C ASP A 287 -22.13 -11.06 4.86
N VAL A 288 -22.75 -10.96 6.02
CA VAL A 288 -22.34 -11.68 7.24
C VAL A 288 -22.26 -13.19 7.02
N ALA A 289 -23.19 -13.76 6.22
CA ALA A 289 -23.24 -15.20 5.99
C ALA A 289 -22.08 -15.68 5.12
N GLY A 290 -21.81 -14.96 4.03
CA GLY A 290 -20.66 -15.25 3.15
C GLY A 290 -19.32 -15.11 3.87
N LEU A 291 -19.19 -14.09 4.72
CA LEU A 291 -17.98 -13.88 5.50
C LEU A 291 -17.79 -14.99 6.57
N ALA A 292 -18.87 -15.42 7.25
CA ALA A 292 -18.81 -16.54 8.17
C ALA A 292 -18.44 -17.85 7.47
N ALA A 293 -19.00 -18.08 6.27
CA ALA A 293 -18.64 -19.26 5.45
C ALA A 293 -17.15 -19.24 5.03
N ALA A 294 -16.56 -18.07 4.77
CA ALA A 294 -15.14 -17.96 4.49
C ALA A 294 -14.27 -18.30 5.73
N PHE A 295 -14.70 -17.90 6.93
CA PHE A 295 -14.07 -18.35 8.17
C PHE A 295 -14.17 -19.87 8.32
N ASP A 296 -15.36 -20.47 8.08
CA ASP A 296 -15.59 -21.91 8.17
C ASP A 296 -14.69 -22.70 7.19
N GLU A 297 -14.57 -22.22 5.95
CA GLU A 297 -13.70 -22.83 4.93
C GLU A 297 -12.23 -22.80 5.36
N LEU A 298 -11.75 -21.64 5.80
CA LEU A 298 -10.33 -21.44 6.15
C LEU A 298 -10.00 -21.96 7.56
N ALA A 299 -10.97 -22.30 8.40
CA ALA A 299 -10.74 -22.91 9.71
C ALA A 299 -10.00 -24.26 9.58
N ASP A 300 -10.14 -24.95 8.45
CA ASP A 300 -9.32 -26.12 8.15
C ASP A 300 -7.89 -25.70 7.75
N PRO A 301 -6.85 -26.09 8.51
CA PRO A 301 -5.47 -25.62 8.28
C PRO A 301 -4.89 -26.11 6.96
N PHE A 302 -5.35 -27.26 6.41
CA PHE A 302 -4.92 -27.72 5.09
C PHE A 302 -5.50 -26.85 3.99
N THR A 303 -6.77 -26.50 4.09
CA THR A 303 -7.44 -25.58 3.17
C THR A 303 -6.79 -24.19 3.25
N ALA A 304 -6.54 -23.67 4.45
CA ALA A 304 -5.85 -22.39 4.64
C ALA A 304 -4.45 -22.39 4.01
N THR A 305 -3.70 -23.48 4.15
CA THR A 305 -2.37 -23.62 3.53
C THR A 305 -2.46 -23.66 2.01
N LEU A 306 -3.38 -24.41 1.45
CA LEU A 306 -3.58 -24.49 -0.01
C LEU A 306 -3.99 -23.14 -0.60
N ARG A 307 -4.95 -22.46 0.04
CA ARG A 307 -5.41 -21.13 -0.37
C ARG A 307 -4.29 -20.09 -0.21
N GLY A 308 -3.52 -20.16 0.88
CA GLY A 308 -2.38 -19.28 1.13
C GLY A 308 -1.27 -19.45 0.09
N ALA A 309 -0.95 -20.68 -0.30
CA ALA A 309 0.02 -20.95 -1.36
C ALA A 309 -0.46 -20.40 -2.73
N ALA A 310 -1.76 -20.49 -3.02
CA ALA A 310 -2.34 -19.89 -4.23
C ALA A 310 -2.24 -18.37 -4.20
N ALA A 311 -2.44 -17.74 -3.03
CA ALA A 311 -2.28 -16.29 -2.83
C ALA A 311 -0.83 -15.85 -3.02
N ALA A 312 0.14 -16.58 -2.45
CA ALA A 312 1.56 -16.31 -2.64
C ALA A 312 1.97 -16.40 -4.12
N ARG A 313 1.53 -17.46 -4.81
CA ARG A 313 1.79 -17.59 -6.25
C ARG A 313 1.19 -16.46 -7.07
N HIS A 314 -0.02 -16.00 -6.70
CA HIS A 314 -0.66 -14.86 -7.37
C HIS A 314 0.12 -13.57 -7.15
N TYR A 315 0.63 -13.35 -5.93
CA TYR A 315 1.53 -12.24 -5.61
C TYR A 315 2.80 -12.28 -6.47
N GLU A 316 3.51 -13.40 -6.48
CA GLU A 316 4.75 -13.57 -7.21
C GLU A 316 4.61 -13.29 -8.72
N LEU A 317 3.49 -13.71 -9.31
CA LEU A 317 3.26 -13.54 -10.74
C LEU A 317 2.81 -12.12 -11.14
N ARG A 318 2.27 -11.32 -10.20
CA ARG A 318 1.61 -10.07 -10.56
C ARG A 318 2.05 -8.85 -9.76
N PHE A 319 2.43 -9.03 -8.51
CA PHE A 319 2.64 -7.96 -7.55
C PHE A 319 4.01 -8.00 -6.87
N ALA A 320 4.82 -9.01 -7.14
CA ALA A 320 6.20 -9.06 -6.64
C ALA A 320 6.95 -7.79 -7.05
N VAL A 321 7.84 -7.35 -6.20
CA VAL A 321 8.58 -6.10 -6.41
C VAL A 321 9.32 -6.09 -7.75
N ASP A 322 9.79 -7.25 -8.21
CA ASP A 322 10.46 -7.39 -9.50
C ASP A 322 9.52 -7.09 -10.67
N CYS A 323 8.31 -7.65 -10.67
CA CYS A 323 7.31 -7.37 -11.71
C CYS A 323 6.93 -5.88 -11.74
N VAL A 324 6.77 -5.29 -10.55
CA VAL A 324 6.43 -3.87 -10.40
C VAL A 324 7.58 -2.96 -10.85
N ALA A 325 8.82 -3.32 -10.49
CA ALA A 325 10.00 -2.56 -10.90
C ALA A 325 10.25 -2.62 -12.41
N ASP A 326 10.04 -3.77 -13.05
CA ASP A 326 10.12 -3.89 -14.51
C ASP A 326 9.10 -2.99 -15.19
N ARG A 327 7.84 -3.01 -14.72
CA ARG A 327 6.79 -2.16 -15.27
C ARG A 327 7.09 -0.67 -15.05
N LEU A 328 7.62 -0.30 -13.88
CA LEU A 328 8.02 1.07 -13.58
C LEU A 328 9.18 1.52 -14.48
N LEU A 329 10.14 0.63 -14.75
CA LEU A 329 11.27 0.90 -15.64
C LEU A 329 10.83 1.10 -17.09
N ASP A 330 9.84 0.34 -17.56
CA ASP A 330 9.24 0.53 -18.88
C ASP A 330 8.66 1.96 -19.00
N VAL A 331 7.86 2.40 -18.02
CA VAL A 331 7.29 3.75 -18.01
C VAL A 331 8.38 4.82 -17.98
N ILE A 332 9.43 4.66 -17.16
CA ILE A 332 10.56 5.58 -17.10
C ILE A 332 11.24 5.68 -18.47
N THR A 333 11.51 4.53 -19.11
CA THR A 333 12.19 4.45 -20.40
C THR A 333 11.39 5.16 -21.50
N GLU A 334 10.09 4.97 -21.53
CA GLU A 334 9.20 5.65 -22.46
C GLU A 334 9.17 7.17 -22.24
N VAL A 335 9.13 7.62 -20.98
CA VAL A 335 9.19 9.07 -20.64
C VAL A 335 10.50 9.68 -21.14
N LEU A 336 11.61 9.00 -20.97
CA LEU A 336 12.93 9.46 -21.43
C LEU A 336 13.04 9.48 -22.96
N ALA A 337 12.44 8.50 -23.64
CA ALA A 337 12.42 8.45 -25.11
C ALA A 337 11.65 9.61 -25.73
N VAL A 338 10.49 9.98 -25.14
CA VAL A 338 9.66 11.10 -25.61
C VAL A 338 10.30 12.46 -25.27
N GLY A 339 10.99 12.56 -24.13
CA GLY A 339 11.68 13.79 -23.67
C GLY A 339 12.99 14.09 -24.36
N SER A 340 13.54 13.16 -25.18
CA SER A 340 14.75 13.40 -25.98
C SER A 340 14.33 14.10 -27.27
N PRO A 341 14.52 15.45 -27.43
CA PRO A 341 14.34 16.08 -28.73
C PRO A 341 15.35 15.45 -29.67
N GLY A 342 14.86 14.79 -30.69
CA GLY A 342 15.69 14.18 -31.72
C GLY A 342 16.82 15.13 -32.09
N ARG A 343 18.06 14.70 -31.97
CA ARG A 343 19.18 15.30 -32.68
C ARG A 343 18.81 15.23 -34.16
N ARG A 344 18.10 16.27 -34.64
CA ARG A 344 18.05 16.50 -36.09
C ARG A 344 19.47 16.75 -36.51
N ARG A 345 20.02 15.82 -37.28
CA ARG A 345 21.24 15.96 -38.09
C ARG A 345 21.02 17.05 -39.13
#